data_0083004d6eae064e417c36cbcbc75269
#
_entry.id   0083004d6eae064e417c36cbcbc75269
#
_cell.length_a   1.000
_cell.length_b   1.000
_cell.length_c   1.000
_cell.angle_alpha   90.00
_cell.angle_beta   90.00
_cell.angle_gamma   90.00
#
_symmetry.space_group_name_H-M   'P 1'
#
loop_
_entity.id
_entity.type
_entity.pdbx_description
1 polymer ?
#
loop_
_entity_poly.entity_id
_entity_poly.type
_entity_poly.pdbx_seq_one_letter_code
_entity_poly.pdbx_strand_id
1 'polypeptide(L)'
;RSSDLVILLSRNSADTGLRVFNSIRHHGLDITRAAFTRGESPYRYIEAFGAHLFLSVDPDDVRGAMAANVAAATILPSAVGANDNAQLRIAFDGDAVLFSDESERIYAENGLDAFNQSEMDSKDQPLNGGPFKPFLAALHEIQSEFPAADSPIRTALITARGAPAHERVIRTLRSWGIRIDEALFLGGKDKGAFLKSFGADIFFDDQMRHCDSAAEYVATGHVPFGVKNPEATRNHF
;
A
#
# COMPACT_ATOMS: atom_id res chain seq x y z
N ARG A 1 1.68 -21.07 -15.05
CA ARG A 1 1.99 -19.77 -15.67
C ARG A 1 3.03 -19.13 -14.75
N SER A 2 4.28 -18.98 -15.23
CA SER A 2 5.27 -18.14 -14.54
C SER A 2 4.82 -16.69 -14.76
N SER A 3 4.08 -16.14 -13.81
CA SER A 3 3.84 -14.71 -13.75
C SER A 3 4.98 -14.12 -12.94
N ASP A 4 5.92 -13.41 -13.58
CA ASP A 4 6.90 -12.62 -12.86
C ASP A 4 6.13 -11.64 -11.97
N LEU A 5 6.21 -11.81 -10.67
CA LEU A 5 5.54 -10.92 -9.71
C LEU A 5 6.26 -9.58 -9.59
N VAL A 6 7.55 -9.52 -9.93
CA VAL A 6 8.37 -8.31 -9.79
C VAL A 6 8.95 -7.90 -11.14
N ILE A 7 8.83 -6.61 -11.44
CA ILE A 7 9.38 -5.97 -12.64
C ILE A 7 10.28 -4.82 -12.20
N LEU A 8 11.48 -4.75 -12.76
CA LEU A 8 12.42 -3.69 -12.44
C LEU A 8 12.23 -2.51 -13.39
N LEU A 9 11.93 -1.35 -12.84
CA LEU A 9 11.87 -0.08 -13.58
C LEU A 9 12.99 0.84 -13.10
N SER A 10 13.82 1.34 -14.01
CA SER A 10 15.03 2.07 -13.65
C SER A 10 15.30 3.25 -14.57
N ARG A 11 15.67 4.40 -13.97
CA ARG A 11 16.18 5.57 -14.70
C ARG A 11 17.61 5.39 -15.25
N ASN A 12 18.26 4.28 -14.96
CA ASN A 12 19.58 3.97 -15.50
C ASN A 12 19.56 3.84 -17.05
N SER A 13 20.73 3.93 -17.67
CA SER A 13 20.89 3.62 -19.11
C SER A 13 20.80 2.11 -19.38
N ALA A 14 20.52 1.74 -20.61
CA ALA A 14 20.53 0.34 -21.03
C ALA A 14 21.90 -0.34 -20.80
N ASP A 15 23.00 0.40 -20.95
CA ASP A 15 24.36 -0.10 -20.68
C ASP A 15 24.54 -0.53 -19.22
N THR A 16 23.94 0.21 -18.29
CA THR A 16 23.94 -0.13 -16.85
C THR A 16 23.08 -1.35 -16.57
N GLY A 17 22.12 -1.67 -17.45
CA GLY A 17 21.22 -2.81 -17.32
C GLY A 17 21.96 -4.14 -17.16
N LEU A 18 23.06 -4.33 -17.85
CA LEU A 18 23.89 -5.54 -17.72
C LEU A 18 24.37 -5.74 -16.26
N ARG A 19 24.83 -4.67 -15.61
CA ARG A 19 25.25 -4.71 -14.21
C ARG A 19 24.09 -5.05 -13.29
N VAL A 20 22.91 -4.47 -13.53
CA VAL A 20 21.70 -4.74 -12.75
C VAL A 20 21.27 -6.19 -12.88
N PHE A 21 21.19 -6.75 -14.09
CA PHE A 21 20.87 -8.16 -14.29
C PHE A 21 21.91 -9.12 -13.71
N ASN A 22 23.20 -8.74 -13.71
CA ASN A 22 24.22 -9.51 -13.01
C ASN A 22 23.99 -9.51 -11.48
N SER A 23 23.58 -8.38 -10.89
CA SER A 23 23.21 -8.28 -9.47
C SER A 23 21.99 -9.13 -9.15
N ILE A 24 20.93 -9.06 -9.95
CA ILE A 24 19.72 -9.91 -9.84
C ILE A 24 20.14 -11.39 -9.79
N ARG A 25 20.99 -11.82 -10.71
CA ARG A 25 21.49 -13.20 -10.75
C ARG A 25 22.35 -13.54 -9.53
N HIS A 26 23.24 -12.64 -9.10
CA HIS A 26 24.10 -12.84 -7.95
C HIS A 26 23.29 -13.05 -6.65
N HIS A 27 22.18 -12.32 -6.50
CA HIS A 27 21.30 -12.42 -5.34
C HIS A 27 20.20 -13.49 -5.50
N GLY A 28 20.19 -14.25 -6.59
CA GLY A 28 19.20 -15.31 -6.84
C GLY A 28 17.77 -14.80 -6.95
N LEU A 29 17.57 -13.55 -7.40
CA LEU A 29 16.25 -12.95 -7.54
C LEU A 29 15.57 -13.41 -8.83
N ASP A 30 14.30 -13.77 -8.77
CA ASP A 30 13.48 -14.14 -9.94
C ASP A 30 12.87 -12.89 -10.58
N ILE A 31 13.71 -12.04 -11.17
CA ILE A 31 13.31 -10.82 -11.90
C ILE A 31 13.82 -10.95 -13.33
N THR A 32 12.92 -11.20 -14.27
CA THR A 32 13.25 -11.43 -15.68
C THR A 32 12.89 -10.25 -16.58
N ARG A 33 12.07 -9.32 -16.09
CA ARG A 33 11.58 -8.16 -16.84
C ARG A 33 12.12 -6.86 -16.27
N ALA A 34 12.60 -5.98 -17.15
CA ALA A 34 13.08 -4.66 -16.75
C ALA A 34 12.88 -3.63 -17.85
N ALA A 35 12.78 -2.36 -17.46
CA ALA A 35 12.91 -1.20 -18.35
C ALA A 35 13.99 -0.24 -17.83
N PHE A 36 14.84 0.25 -18.73
CA PHE A 36 15.89 1.23 -18.46
C PHE A 36 15.62 2.47 -19.30
N THR A 37 15.44 3.63 -18.65
CA THR A 37 14.86 4.82 -19.30
C THR A 37 15.83 5.98 -19.51
N ARG A 38 17.10 5.83 -19.14
CA ARG A 38 18.17 6.84 -19.33
C ARG A 38 17.76 8.23 -18.78
N GLY A 39 17.32 8.27 -17.53
CA GLY A 39 16.94 9.51 -16.82
C GLY A 39 15.45 9.85 -16.87
N GLU A 40 14.72 9.35 -17.86
CA GLU A 40 13.27 9.56 -17.94
C GLU A 40 12.54 8.79 -16.83
N SER A 41 11.38 9.32 -16.40
CA SER A 41 10.57 8.62 -15.42
C SER A 41 10.04 7.29 -15.97
N PRO A 42 10.21 6.19 -15.24
CA PRO A 42 9.85 4.86 -15.73
C PRO A 42 8.38 4.50 -15.50
N TYR A 43 7.59 5.27 -14.73
CA TYR A 43 6.22 4.92 -14.37
C TYR A 43 5.29 4.73 -15.58
N ARG A 44 5.58 5.39 -16.71
CA ARG A 44 4.81 5.24 -17.96
C ARG A 44 4.73 3.81 -18.52
N TYR A 45 5.59 2.92 -18.04
CA TYR A 45 5.59 1.51 -18.46
C TYR A 45 4.80 0.59 -17.53
N ILE A 46 4.27 1.09 -16.41
CA ILE A 46 3.57 0.28 -15.40
C ILE A 46 2.38 -0.43 -16.02
N GLU A 47 1.53 0.31 -16.76
CA GLU A 47 0.35 -0.23 -17.43
C GLU A 47 0.72 -1.30 -18.47
N ALA A 48 1.74 -1.04 -19.30
CA ALA A 48 2.20 -1.98 -20.32
C ALA A 48 2.72 -3.31 -19.73
N PHE A 49 3.25 -3.27 -18.51
CA PHE A 49 3.66 -4.47 -17.77
C PHE A 49 2.50 -5.12 -17.00
N GLY A 50 1.34 -4.48 -16.91
CA GLY A 50 0.21 -4.96 -16.11
C GLY A 50 0.50 -4.96 -14.61
N ALA A 51 1.35 -4.05 -14.12
CA ALA A 51 1.70 -3.98 -12.72
C ALA A 51 0.61 -3.25 -11.91
N HIS A 52 0.29 -3.77 -10.73
CA HIS A 52 -0.74 -3.25 -9.84
C HIS A 52 -0.19 -2.39 -8.71
N LEU A 53 1.13 -2.42 -8.50
CA LEU A 53 1.83 -1.64 -7.48
C LEU A 53 3.15 -1.11 -8.05
N PHE A 54 3.44 0.16 -7.77
CA PHE A 54 4.72 0.80 -8.09
C PHE A 54 5.42 1.25 -6.82
N LEU A 55 6.66 0.84 -6.64
CA LEU A 55 7.49 1.20 -5.49
C LEU A 55 8.75 1.93 -5.98
N SER A 56 9.02 3.09 -5.42
CA SER A 56 10.21 3.88 -5.74
C SER A 56 10.73 4.62 -4.51
N VAL A 57 12.00 4.96 -4.50
CA VAL A 57 12.57 5.90 -3.53
C VAL A 57 12.43 7.35 -4.00
N ASP A 58 12.03 7.55 -5.25
CA ASP A 58 11.81 8.87 -5.86
C ASP A 58 10.34 9.27 -5.69
N PRO A 59 10.02 10.28 -4.86
CA PRO A 59 8.63 10.68 -4.61
C PRO A 59 7.94 11.29 -5.85
N ASP A 60 8.69 11.85 -6.81
CA ASP A 60 8.10 12.39 -8.04
C ASP A 60 7.60 11.27 -8.95
N ASP A 61 8.35 10.17 -9.06
CA ASP A 61 7.91 8.99 -9.79
C ASP A 61 6.67 8.36 -9.14
N VAL A 62 6.61 8.34 -7.80
CA VAL A 62 5.44 7.84 -7.05
C VAL A 62 4.21 8.70 -7.32
N ARG A 63 4.35 10.03 -7.24
CA ARG A 63 3.24 10.95 -7.57
C ARG A 63 2.77 10.78 -9.01
N GLY A 64 3.70 10.63 -9.95
CA GLY A 64 3.37 10.39 -11.36
C GLY A 64 2.59 9.09 -11.57
N ALA A 65 2.97 8.01 -10.89
CA ALA A 65 2.27 6.73 -10.94
C ALA A 65 0.85 6.84 -10.35
N MET A 66 0.70 7.53 -9.20
CA MET A 66 -0.61 7.75 -8.59
C MET A 66 -1.53 8.62 -9.46
N ALA A 67 -0.99 9.66 -10.12
CA ALA A 67 -1.73 10.47 -11.08
C ALA A 67 -2.22 9.65 -12.30
N ALA A 68 -1.53 8.54 -12.61
CA ALA A 68 -1.95 7.56 -13.60
C ALA A 68 -2.86 6.46 -13.03
N ASN A 69 -3.44 6.65 -11.83
CA ASN A 69 -4.30 5.70 -11.11
C ASN A 69 -3.65 4.34 -10.79
N VAL A 70 -2.34 4.31 -10.58
CA VAL A 70 -1.62 3.13 -10.11
C VAL A 70 -1.35 3.28 -8.62
N ALA A 71 -1.61 2.24 -7.83
CA ALA A 71 -1.19 2.21 -6.44
C ALA A 71 0.33 2.36 -6.36
N ALA A 72 0.80 3.38 -5.64
CA ALA A 72 2.23 3.65 -5.55
C ALA A 72 2.64 4.17 -4.17
N ALA A 73 3.87 3.84 -3.76
CA ALA A 73 4.43 4.29 -2.49
C ALA A 73 5.92 4.60 -2.58
N THR A 74 6.33 5.61 -1.82
CA THR A 74 7.74 5.93 -1.61
C THR A 74 8.30 5.01 -0.52
N ILE A 75 9.27 4.17 -0.88
CA ILE A 75 9.90 3.24 0.07
C ILE A 75 10.87 4.01 0.96
N LEU A 76 10.67 3.87 2.28
CA LEU A 76 11.57 4.44 3.28
C LEU A 76 12.78 3.53 3.52
N PRO A 77 13.95 4.12 3.81
CA PRO A 77 15.09 3.33 4.27
C PRO A 77 14.73 2.54 5.52
N SER A 78 15.01 1.24 5.52
CA SER A 78 14.80 0.36 6.67
C SER A 78 15.99 -0.57 6.82
N ALA A 79 16.38 -0.83 8.06
CA ALA A 79 17.40 -1.82 8.41
C ALA A 79 16.80 -3.19 8.76
N VAL A 80 15.50 -3.34 8.62
CA VAL A 80 14.79 -4.60 8.93
C VAL A 80 15.13 -5.64 7.88
N GLY A 81 15.63 -6.79 8.32
CA GLY A 81 15.91 -7.94 7.45
C GLY A 81 14.61 -8.58 6.94
N ALA A 82 14.73 -9.34 5.85
CA ALA A 82 13.62 -10.14 5.34
C ALA A 82 13.17 -11.16 6.39
N ASN A 83 11.86 -11.38 6.46
CA ASN A 83 11.30 -12.47 7.25
C ASN A 83 11.44 -13.78 6.45
N ASP A 84 11.76 -14.89 7.14
CA ASP A 84 11.80 -16.24 6.54
C ASP A 84 10.38 -16.88 6.45
N ASN A 85 9.36 -16.05 6.32
CA ASN A 85 7.98 -16.54 6.18
C ASN A 85 7.76 -17.10 4.78
N ALA A 86 7.15 -18.28 4.70
CA ALA A 86 6.69 -18.84 3.42
C ALA A 86 5.52 -18.07 2.79
N GLN A 87 4.93 -17.13 3.53
CA GLN A 87 3.77 -16.36 3.17
C GLN A 87 4.10 -14.86 3.17
N LEU A 88 3.83 -14.17 2.06
CA LEU A 88 3.98 -12.72 1.96
C LEU A 88 2.89 -12.02 2.78
N ARG A 89 3.28 -11.22 3.76
CA ARG A 89 2.38 -10.51 4.67
C ARG A 89 2.39 -9.01 4.41
N ILE A 90 1.28 -8.51 3.90
CA ILE A 90 1.13 -7.10 3.53
C ILE A 90 0.13 -6.43 4.46
N ALA A 91 0.55 -5.34 5.09
CA ALA A 91 -0.29 -4.53 5.95
C ALA A 91 -0.59 -3.16 5.32
N PHE A 92 -1.80 -2.66 5.56
CA PHE A 92 -2.28 -1.39 5.03
C PHE A 92 -2.90 -0.54 6.13
N ASP A 93 -2.72 0.77 6.06
CA ASP A 93 -3.64 1.68 6.72
C ASP A 93 -5.00 1.74 6.01
N GLY A 94 -5.99 2.32 6.68
CA GLY A 94 -7.35 2.46 6.17
C GLY A 94 -7.54 3.72 5.34
N ASP A 95 -7.62 4.86 6.03
CA ASP A 95 -7.93 6.16 5.42
C ASP A 95 -6.79 6.63 4.52
N ALA A 96 -7.14 7.22 3.38
CA ALA A 96 -6.21 7.69 2.36
C ALA A 96 -5.28 6.61 1.75
N VAL A 97 -5.44 5.34 2.13
CA VAL A 97 -4.73 4.18 1.53
C VAL A 97 -5.72 3.23 0.88
N LEU A 98 -6.46 2.41 1.65
CA LEU A 98 -7.48 1.51 1.13
C LEU A 98 -8.79 2.25 0.83
N PHE A 99 -9.16 3.19 1.68
CA PHE A 99 -10.32 4.07 1.54
C PHE A 99 -9.88 5.46 1.11
N SER A 100 -10.84 6.26 0.61
CA SER A 100 -10.60 7.69 0.36
C SER A 100 -10.32 8.44 1.68
N ASP A 101 -9.91 9.68 1.56
CA ASP A 101 -9.64 10.56 2.71
C ASP A 101 -10.90 11.28 3.24
N GLU A 102 -12.10 10.88 2.81
CA GLU A 102 -13.37 11.56 3.15
C GLU A 102 -13.59 11.67 4.65
N SER A 103 -13.33 10.61 5.40
CA SER A 103 -13.51 10.59 6.85
C SER A 103 -12.40 11.35 7.56
N GLU A 104 -11.18 11.30 7.05
CA GLU A 104 -10.05 12.04 7.60
C GLU A 104 -10.23 13.56 7.44
N ARG A 105 -10.88 14.02 6.35
CA ARG A 105 -11.26 15.42 6.18
C ARG A 105 -12.21 15.87 7.29
N ILE A 106 -13.26 15.09 7.58
CA ILE A 106 -14.20 15.40 8.66
C ILE A 106 -13.47 15.48 10.00
N TYR A 107 -12.57 14.53 10.26
CA TYR A 107 -11.76 14.56 11.48
C TYR A 107 -10.86 15.82 11.56
N ALA A 108 -10.22 16.19 10.47
CA ALA A 108 -9.32 17.32 10.43
C ALA A 108 -10.04 18.67 10.59
N GLU A 109 -11.27 18.78 10.07
CA GLU A 109 -12.06 20.02 10.10
C GLU A 109 -12.89 20.15 11.39
N ASN A 110 -13.43 19.07 11.89
CA ASN A 110 -14.48 19.08 12.91
C ASN A 110 -14.16 18.25 14.16
N GLY A 111 -13.03 17.55 14.19
CA GLY A 111 -12.57 16.77 15.34
C GLY A 111 -13.21 15.38 15.49
N LEU A 112 -12.83 14.70 16.58
CA LEU A 112 -13.15 13.28 16.80
C LEU A 112 -14.64 13.00 16.96
N ASP A 113 -15.36 13.86 17.65
CA ASP A 113 -16.80 13.64 17.92
C ASP A 113 -17.61 13.73 16.62
N ALA A 114 -17.32 14.72 15.76
CA ALA A 114 -17.97 14.86 14.47
C ALA A 114 -17.62 13.70 13.53
N PHE A 115 -16.36 13.24 13.54
CA PHE A 115 -15.94 12.05 12.83
C PHE A 115 -16.74 10.81 13.27
N ASN A 116 -16.80 10.53 14.59
CA ASN A 116 -17.54 9.39 15.14
C ASN A 116 -19.02 9.45 14.78
N GLN A 117 -19.64 10.63 14.90
CA GLN A 117 -21.05 10.80 14.54
C GLN A 117 -21.28 10.55 13.05
N SER A 118 -20.44 11.11 12.18
CA SER A 118 -20.52 10.91 10.73
C SER A 118 -20.38 9.43 10.34
N GLU A 119 -19.44 8.72 10.98
CA GLU A 119 -19.25 7.28 10.72
C GLU A 119 -20.44 6.43 11.18
N MET A 120 -21.09 6.80 12.29
CA MET A 120 -22.32 6.13 12.74
C MET A 120 -23.50 6.39 11.79
N ASP A 121 -23.68 7.65 11.37
CA ASP A 121 -24.80 8.05 10.50
C ASP A 121 -24.65 7.45 9.09
N SER A 122 -23.39 7.28 8.63
CA SER A 122 -23.07 6.75 7.30
C SER A 122 -22.69 5.28 7.30
N LYS A 123 -22.92 4.54 8.38
CA LYS A 123 -22.45 3.14 8.53
C LYS A 123 -22.92 2.19 7.43
N ASP A 124 -24.06 2.44 6.82
CA ASP A 124 -24.65 1.66 5.74
C ASP A 124 -24.21 2.14 4.33
N GLN A 125 -23.48 3.26 4.26
CA GLN A 125 -22.92 3.80 3.03
C GLN A 125 -21.45 3.41 2.94
N PRO A 126 -21.05 2.59 1.95
CA PRO A 126 -19.66 2.22 1.78
C PRO A 126 -18.75 3.44 1.61
N LEU A 127 -17.56 3.38 2.21
CA LEU A 127 -16.49 4.33 1.95
C LEU A 127 -16.08 4.26 0.48
N ASN A 128 -15.70 5.40 -0.09
CA ASN A 128 -15.07 5.41 -1.40
C ASN A 128 -13.70 4.72 -1.36
N GLY A 129 -13.28 4.14 -2.49
CA GLY A 129 -11.98 3.49 -2.59
C GLY A 129 -10.84 4.50 -2.58
N GLY A 130 -9.78 4.17 -1.84
CA GLY A 130 -8.51 4.88 -1.87
C GLY A 130 -7.58 4.35 -2.98
N PRO A 131 -6.36 4.93 -3.08
CA PRO A 131 -5.43 4.61 -4.16
C PRO A 131 -4.98 3.13 -4.18
N PHE A 132 -5.00 2.45 -3.05
CA PHE A 132 -4.59 1.04 -2.92
C PHE A 132 -5.72 0.02 -3.05
N LYS A 133 -6.98 0.46 -3.21
CA LYS A 133 -8.11 -0.47 -3.44
C LYS A 133 -7.90 -1.39 -4.65
N PRO A 134 -7.42 -0.92 -5.82
CA PRO A 134 -7.17 -1.81 -6.97
C PRO A 134 -6.09 -2.85 -6.69
N PHE A 135 -5.03 -2.47 -5.97
CA PHE A 135 -3.97 -3.41 -5.57
C PHE A 135 -4.49 -4.47 -4.59
N LEU A 136 -5.27 -4.06 -3.58
CA LEU A 136 -5.91 -5.00 -2.66
C LEU A 136 -6.86 -5.97 -3.38
N ALA A 137 -7.60 -5.51 -4.39
CA ALA A 137 -8.45 -6.36 -5.21
C ALA A 137 -7.63 -7.40 -5.99
N ALA A 138 -6.50 -7.01 -6.59
CA ALA A 138 -5.61 -7.93 -7.28
C ALA A 138 -4.99 -8.98 -6.33
N LEU A 139 -4.63 -8.59 -5.09
CA LEU A 139 -4.18 -9.54 -4.07
C LEU A 139 -5.29 -10.53 -3.69
N HIS A 140 -6.52 -10.04 -3.57
CA HIS A 140 -7.68 -10.89 -3.27
C HIS A 140 -7.95 -11.90 -4.39
N GLU A 141 -7.80 -11.53 -5.65
CA GLU A 141 -7.90 -12.46 -6.78
C GLU A 141 -6.89 -13.61 -6.64
N ILE A 142 -5.62 -13.28 -6.35
CA ILE A 142 -4.59 -14.30 -6.10
C ILE A 142 -4.97 -15.19 -4.90
N GLN A 143 -5.39 -14.58 -3.78
CA GLN A 143 -5.80 -15.34 -2.58
C GLN A 143 -6.97 -16.29 -2.87
N SER A 144 -7.87 -15.90 -3.80
CA SER A 144 -9.06 -16.70 -4.15
C SER A 144 -8.73 -17.99 -4.92
N GLU A 145 -7.55 -18.08 -5.52
CA GLU A 145 -7.06 -19.29 -6.19
C GLU A 145 -6.62 -20.40 -5.21
N PHE A 146 -6.50 -20.08 -3.91
CA PHE A 146 -5.99 -20.99 -2.89
C PHE A 146 -6.99 -21.19 -1.75
N PRO A 147 -7.01 -22.38 -1.10
CA PRO A 147 -7.65 -22.52 0.20
C PRO A 147 -7.08 -21.51 1.20
N ALA A 148 -7.90 -21.02 2.12
CA ALA A 148 -7.50 -19.94 3.03
C ALA A 148 -6.23 -20.25 3.86
N ALA A 149 -6.02 -21.52 4.21
CA ALA A 149 -4.85 -21.98 4.96
C ALA A 149 -3.56 -22.02 4.13
N ASP A 150 -3.68 -22.16 2.80
CA ASP A 150 -2.58 -22.39 1.88
C ASP A 150 -2.27 -21.13 1.02
N SER A 151 -2.94 -20.01 1.28
CA SER A 151 -2.72 -18.77 0.53
C SER A 151 -1.27 -18.30 0.68
N PRO A 152 -0.58 -17.99 -0.43
CA PRO A 152 0.78 -17.46 -0.38
C PRO A 152 0.85 -16.00 0.12
N ILE A 153 -0.30 -15.35 0.25
CA ILE A 153 -0.42 -13.94 0.66
C ILE A 153 -1.37 -13.84 1.86
N ARG A 154 -0.99 -13.03 2.84
CA ARG A 154 -1.83 -12.64 3.97
C ARG A 154 -1.91 -11.13 4.06
N THR A 155 -3.11 -10.60 4.22
CA THR A 155 -3.35 -9.16 4.25
C THR A 155 -3.89 -8.71 5.60
N ALA A 156 -3.46 -7.53 6.06
CA ALA A 156 -3.97 -6.92 7.27
C ALA A 156 -4.33 -5.45 7.06
N LEU A 157 -5.46 -5.04 7.63
CA LEU A 157 -5.79 -3.64 7.86
C LEU A 157 -5.34 -3.28 9.27
N ILE A 158 -4.48 -2.26 9.41
CA ILE A 158 -3.99 -1.75 10.71
C ILE A 158 -4.27 -0.26 10.77
N THR A 159 -5.42 0.11 11.35
CA THR A 159 -5.93 1.48 11.31
C THR A 159 -6.02 2.13 12.68
N ALA A 160 -5.82 3.45 12.72
CA ALA A 160 -6.04 4.26 13.93
C ALA A 160 -7.52 4.35 14.33
N ARG A 161 -8.45 3.98 13.45
CA ARG A 161 -9.87 3.93 13.79
C ARG A 161 -10.13 3.00 14.96
N GLY A 162 -11.19 3.27 15.70
CA GLY A 162 -11.72 2.42 16.76
C GLY A 162 -13.24 2.30 16.64
N ALA A 163 -13.91 1.78 17.68
CA ALA A 163 -15.37 1.87 17.78
C ALA A 163 -15.78 3.34 18.04
N PRO A 164 -16.85 3.84 17.41
CA PRO A 164 -17.82 3.12 16.56
C PRO A 164 -17.46 3.06 15.06
N ALA A 165 -16.41 3.74 14.60
CA ALA A 165 -16.07 3.90 13.19
C ALA A 165 -15.66 2.58 12.48
N HIS A 166 -15.38 1.51 13.22
CA HIS A 166 -15.04 0.19 12.69
C HIS A 166 -16.16 -0.45 11.85
N GLU A 167 -17.43 -0.16 12.17
CA GLU A 167 -18.58 -0.81 11.53
C GLU A 167 -18.64 -0.47 10.04
N ARG A 168 -18.51 0.81 9.69
CA ARG A 168 -18.52 1.27 8.30
C ARG A 168 -17.39 0.63 7.48
N VAL A 169 -16.18 0.50 8.06
CA VAL A 169 -15.04 -0.15 7.43
C VAL A 169 -15.34 -1.61 7.07
N ILE A 170 -15.87 -2.39 8.04
CA ILE A 170 -16.19 -3.81 7.82
C ILE A 170 -17.28 -3.95 6.74
N ARG A 171 -18.33 -3.11 6.80
CA ARG A 171 -19.39 -3.11 5.79
C ARG A 171 -18.89 -2.74 4.41
N THR A 172 -17.94 -1.79 4.30
CA THR A 172 -17.31 -1.39 3.05
C THR A 172 -16.54 -2.55 2.43
N LEU A 173 -15.67 -3.22 3.17
CA LEU A 173 -14.92 -4.38 2.68
C LEU A 173 -15.84 -5.50 2.21
N ARG A 174 -16.92 -5.77 2.95
CA ARG A 174 -17.96 -6.73 2.55
C ARG A 174 -18.65 -6.34 1.24
N SER A 175 -18.99 -5.04 1.09
CA SER A 175 -19.65 -4.53 -0.13
C SER A 175 -18.74 -4.62 -1.36
N TRP A 176 -17.43 -4.53 -1.18
CA TRP A 176 -16.46 -4.71 -2.25
C TRP A 176 -16.21 -6.18 -2.60
N GLY A 177 -16.66 -7.12 -1.75
CA GLY A 177 -16.35 -8.53 -1.90
C GLY A 177 -14.87 -8.86 -1.73
N ILE A 178 -14.12 -7.98 -1.08
CA ILE A 178 -12.68 -8.13 -0.87
C ILE A 178 -12.43 -8.69 0.53
N ARG A 179 -11.64 -9.75 0.59
CA ARG A 179 -11.19 -10.36 1.83
C ARG A 179 -9.93 -9.64 2.33
N ILE A 180 -9.95 -9.30 3.63
CA ILE A 180 -8.77 -9.01 4.44
C ILE A 180 -8.69 -10.09 5.52
N ASP A 181 -7.50 -10.65 5.76
CA ASP A 181 -7.32 -11.76 6.70
C ASP A 181 -7.37 -11.29 8.14
N GLU A 182 -6.81 -10.11 8.45
CA GLU A 182 -6.82 -9.51 9.78
C GLU A 182 -7.22 -8.02 9.70
N ALA A 183 -7.98 -7.55 10.69
CA ALA A 183 -8.31 -6.14 10.82
C ALA A 183 -8.12 -5.70 12.28
N LEU A 184 -7.18 -4.77 12.48
CA LEU A 184 -6.83 -4.23 13.78
C LEU A 184 -7.28 -2.78 13.88
N PHE A 185 -8.19 -2.51 14.80
CA PHE A 185 -8.75 -1.18 15.09
C PHE A 185 -8.10 -0.65 16.36
N LEU A 186 -7.13 0.25 16.23
CA LEU A 186 -6.22 0.58 17.31
C LEU A 186 -6.67 1.74 18.22
N GLY A 187 -7.68 2.52 17.81
CA GLY A 187 -8.16 3.67 18.58
C GLY A 187 -7.05 4.69 18.85
N GLY A 188 -6.19 4.95 17.87
CA GLY A 188 -5.11 5.92 17.96
C GLY A 188 -3.79 5.41 18.57
N LYS A 189 -3.67 4.12 18.91
CA LYS A 189 -2.39 3.55 19.35
C LYS A 189 -1.38 3.47 18.20
N ASP A 190 -0.10 3.50 18.57
CA ASP A 190 1.00 3.29 17.63
C ASP A 190 0.93 1.91 16.96
N LYS A 191 1.27 1.87 15.65
CA LYS A 191 1.11 0.67 14.82
C LYS A 191 2.30 -0.30 14.89
N GLY A 192 3.49 0.16 15.26
CA GLY A 192 4.74 -0.60 15.15
C GLY A 192 4.70 -1.98 15.81
N ALA A 193 4.29 -2.04 17.09
CA ALA A 193 4.19 -3.31 17.81
C ALA A 193 3.18 -4.30 17.19
N PHE A 194 2.09 -3.79 16.61
CA PHE A 194 1.07 -4.62 15.95
C PHE A 194 1.57 -5.14 14.60
N LEU A 195 2.28 -4.31 13.83
CA LEU A 195 2.95 -4.70 12.59
C LEU A 195 3.96 -5.83 12.84
N LYS A 196 4.78 -5.70 13.89
CA LYS A 196 5.72 -6.74 14.32
C LYS A 196 4.97 -8.02 14.71
N SER A 197 3.88 -7.93 15.46
CA SER A 197 3.11 -9.10 15.90
C SER A 197 2.41 -9.80 14.73
N PHE A 198 1.92 -9.06 13.75
CA PHE A 198 1.40 -9.60 12.49
C PHE A 198 2.51 -10.27 11.67
N GLY A 199 3.77 -9.82 11.84
CA GLY A 199 4.93 -10.26 11.05
C GLY A 199 4.87 -9.73 9.63
N ALA A 200 4.48 -8.45 9.48
CA ALA A 200 4.39 -7.81 8.17
C ALA A 200 5.74 -7.81 7.46
N ASP A 201 5.74 -8.08 6.15
CA ASP A 201 6.89 -7.90 5.28
C ASP A 201 6.94 -6.47 4.73
N ILE A 202 5.77 -5.86 4.51
CA ILE A 202 5.64 -4.46 4.09
C ILE A 202 4.36 -3.84 4.65
N PHE A 203 4.44 -2.54 4.96
CA PHE A 203 3.31 -1.72 5.42
C PHE A 203 3.18 -0.45 4.59
N PHE A 204 1.94 -0.03 4.33
CA PHE A 204 1.60 1.18 3.58
C PHE A 204 0.73 2.11 4.42
N ASP A 205 1.14 3.40 4.51
CA ASP A 205 0.44 4.44 5.27
C ASP A 205 0.63 5.80 4.57
N ASP A 206 -0.37 6.68 4.65
CA ASP A 206 -0.32 8.02 4.09
C ASP A 206 0.36 9.05 5.01
N GLN A 207 0.50 8.73 6.29
CA GLN A 207 1.06 9.64 7.29
C GLN A 207 2.52 9.32 7.58
N MET A 208 3.42 10.24 7.23
CA MET A 208 4.86 10.07 7.41
C MET A 208 5.25 9.67 8.85
N ARG A 209 4.60 10.26 9.87
CA ARG A 209 4.84 9.93 11.28
C ARG A 209 4.59 8.45 11.61
N HIS A 210 3.57 7.84 10.97
CA HIS A 210 3.28 6.41 11.12
C HIS A 210 4.29 5.56 10.36
N CYS A 211 4.68 6.04 9.17
CA CYS A 211 5.70 5.40 8.36
C CYS A 211 7.06 5.38 9.08
N ASP A 212 7.48 6.49 9.69
CA ASP A 212 8.74 6.59 10.45
C ASP A 212 8.76 5.60 11.63
N SER A 213 7.66 5.55 12.40
CA SER A 213 7.53 4.60 13.51
C SER A 213 7.50 3.15 13.02
N ALA A 214 6.80 2.86 11.92
CA ALA A 214 6.70 1.52 11.37
C ALA A 214 8.03 1.02 10.76
N ALA A 215 8.84 1.91 10.17
CA ALA A 215 10.10 1.58 9.53
C ALA A 215 11.16 0.98 10.49
N GLU A 216 10.96 1.14 11.80
CA GLU A 216 11.78 0.47 12.83
C GLU A 216 11.50 -1.05 12.90
N TYR A 217 10.35 -1.50 12.43
CA TYR A 217 9.86 -2.87 12.59
C TYR A 217 9.64 -3.60 11.27
N VAL A 218 9.34 -2.89 10.17
CA VAL A 218 8.91 -3.46 8.90
C VAL A 218 9.32 -2.56 7.74
N ALA A 219 9.54 -3.12 6.54
CA ALA A 219 9.67 -2.31 5.35
C ALA A 219 8.40 -1.47 5.14
N THR A 220 8.56 -0.17 4.88
CA THR A 220 7.45 0.77 4.90
C THR A 220 7.41 1.62 3.63
N GLY A 221 6.22 1.75 3.05
CA GLY A 221 5.92 2.61 1.91
C GLY A 221 5.00 3.76 2.31
N HIS A 222 5.47 4.99 2.12
CA HIS A 222 4.64 6.19 2.27
C HIS A 222 3.78 6.41 1.03
N VAL A 223 2.47 6.50 1.22
CA VAL A 223 1.46 6.79 0.18
C VAL A 223 1.16 8.28 0.19
N PRO A 224 1.64 9.08 -0.77
CA PRO A 224 1.45 10.54 -0.76
C PRO A 224 0.04 10.92 -1.25
N PHE A 225 -0.98 10.57 -0.47
CA PHE A 225 -2.39 10.83 -0.78
C PHE A 225 -3.14 11.39 0.43
N GLY A 226 -4.27 12.09 0.17
CA GLY A 226 -5.19 12.57 1.20
C GLY A 226 -4.77 13.90 1.84
N VAL A 227 -5.57 14.33 2.83
CA VAL A 227 -5.47 15.66 3.46
C VAL A 227 -4.15 15.93 4.19
N LYS A 228 -3.43 14.87 4.57
CA LYS A 228 -2.11 15.01 5.20
C LYS A 228 -0.98 15.23 4.18
N ASN A 229 -1.30 15.14 2.88
CA ASN A 229 -0.36 15.28 1.77
C ASN A 229 -0.86 16.34 0.76
N PRO A 230 -1.01 17.61 1.15
CA PRO A 230 -1.70 18.64 0.34
C PRO A 230 -1.02 18.93 -1.00
N GLU A 231 0.28 18.66 -1.15
CA GLU A 231 1.00 18.84 -2.42
C GLU A 231 0.63 17.80 -3.47
N ALA A 232 0.24 16.60 -3.05
CA ALA A 232 -0.18 15.52 -3.95
C ALA A 232 -1.56 15.80 -4.57
N THR A 233 -2.42 16.52 -3.86
CA THR A 233 -3.82 16.79 -4.24
C THR A 233 -3.95 17.92 -5.27
N ARG A 234 -2.94 18.79 -5.43
CA ARG A 234 -3.00 19.98 -6.32
C ARG A 234 -2.88 19.67 -7.82
N ASN A 235 -2.52 18.47 -8.21
CA ASN A 235 -2.30 18.08 -9.61
C ASN A 235 -3.47 17.33 -10.25
N HIS A 236 -4.65 17.33 -9.65
CA HIS A 236 -5.85 16.65 -10.13
C HIS A 236 -6.92 17.57 -10.75
N PHE A 237 -6.50 18.75 -11.30
CA PHE A 237 -7.39 19.61 -12.10
C PHE A 237 -6.80 19.94 -13.47
#